data_428c86f452df0b66fe1ed165f250d57e
#
_entry.id   428c86f452df0b66fe1ed165f250d57e
#
_cell.length_a   1.000
_cell.length_b   1.000
_cell.length_c   1.000
_cell.angle_alpha   90.00
_cell.angle_beta   90.00
_cell.angle_gamma   90.00
#
_symmetry.space_group_name_H-M   'P 1'
#
loop_
_entity.id
_entity.type
_entity.pdbx_description
1 polymer ?
#
loop_
_entity_poly.entity_id
_entity_poly.type
_entity_poly.pdbx_seq_one_letter_code
_entity_poly.pdbx_strand_id
1 'polypeptide(L)'
;MTTMISTHPTSRIDHYLRTLKQAGLRITPQRRAICQFLANTNRHPSAYQVFEELAATNPDISRATIYNTLNTLQELGAIVELSFGSDHTHYETNPEPHVNLICLRCQKITDYYGDPGIDMLTTRVLADTDFQTAAARIDLVGFCDECRLQRIQEIRDMAKAASDPHKT
;
A
#
# COMPACT_ATOMS: atom_id res chain seq x y z
N MET A 1 13.86 -18.56 9.05
CA MET A 1 14.87 -17.61 8.56
C MET A 1 14.15 -16.59 7.69
N THR A 2 13.74 -15.47 8.25
CA THR A 2 13.10 -14.37 7.49
C THR A 2 14.20 -13.67 6.70
N THR A 3 14.21 -13.85 5.38
CA THR A 3 15.14 -13.17 4.49
C THR A 3 14.74 -11.69 4.50
N MET A 4 15.53 -10.85 5.18
CA MET A 4 15.36 -9.40 5.08
C MET A 4 15.53 -8.99 3.62
N ILE A 5 14.46 -8.47 3.02
CA ILE A 5 14.51 -7.92 1.66
C ILE A 5 15.25 -6.58 1.79
N SER A 6 16.40 -6.45 1.13
CA SER A 6 17.16 -5.20 1.13
C SER A 6 16.31 -4.08 0.52
N THR A 7 16.35 -2.92 1.15
CA THR A 7 15.63 -1.70 0.75
C THR A 7 16.13 -1.08 -0.55
N HIS A 8 17.30 -1.53 -1.02
CA HIS A 8 17.89 -1.01 -2.27
C HIS A 8 17.05 -1.39 -3.50
N PRO A 9 16.69 -0.46 -4.41
CA PRO A 9 15.86 -0.73 -5.59
C PRO A 9 16.32 -1.91 -6.43
N THR A 10 17.62 -2.06 -6.65
CA THR A 10 18.21 -3.19 -7.40
C THR A 10 17.91 -4.54 -6.73
N SER A 11 17.94 -4.59 -5.41
CA SER A 11 17.62 -5.80 -4.65
C SER A 11 16.12 -6.12 -4.68
N ARG A 12 15.25 -5.10 -4.67
CA ARG A 12 13.80 -5.26 -4.76
C ARG A 12 13.38 -5.81 -6.12
N ILE A 13 13.92 -5.27 -7.21
CA ILE A 13 13.61 -5.79 -8.56
C ILE A 13 14.06 -7.24 -8.71
N ASP A 14 15.25 -7.60 -8.21
CA ASP A 14 15.74 -8.98 -8.28
C ASP A 14 14.88 -9.94 -7.46
N HIS A 15 14.34 -9.47 -6.33
CA HIS A 15 13.37 -10.24 -5.55
C HIS A 15 12.11 -10.52 -6.37
N TYR A 16 11.46 -9.51 -6.93
CA TYR A 16 10.24 -9.68 -7.74
C TYR A 16 10.46 -10.60 -8.95
N LEU A 17 11.57 -10.40 -9.67
CA LEU A 17 11.88 -11.22 -10.85
C LEU A 17 12.18 -12.68 -10.49
N ARG A 18 12.86 -12.94 -9.37
CA ARG A 18 13.09 -14.30 -8.87
C ARG A 18 11.79 -14.97 -8.47
N THR A 19 10.92 -14.26 -7.74
CA THR A 19 9.61 -14.76 -7.33
C THR A 19 8.78 -15.20 -8.55
N LEU A 20 8.68 -14.35 -9.58
CA LEU A 20 7.98 -14.70 -10.82
C LEU A 20 8.59 -15.91 -11.54
N LYS A 21 9.93 -16.01 -11.60
CA LYS A 21 10.61 -17.18 -12.20
C LYS A 21 10.36 -18.47 -11.42
N GLN A 22 10.37 -18.41 -10.09
CA GLN A 22 10.10 -19.57 -9.22
C GLN A 22 8.66 -20.08 -9.38
N ALA A 23 7.72 -19.19 -9.70
CA ALA A 23 6.35 -19.54 -10.08
C ALA A 23 6.21 -20.08 -11.53
N GLY A 24 7.32 -20.31 -12.23
CA GLY A 24 7.31 -20.83 -13.59
C GLY A 24 6.95 -19.80 -14.67
N LEU A 25 6.89 -18.51 -14.33
CA LEU A 25 6.49 -17.47 -15.26
C LEU A 25 7.65 -16.93 -16.08
N ARG A 26 7.43 -16.81 -17.39
CA ARG A 26 8.39 -16.15 -18.29
C ARG A 26 8.46 -14.65 -17.97
N ILE A 27 9.68 -14.12 -17.83
CA ILE A 27 9.91 -12.69 -17.65
C ILE A 27 9.88 -12.01 -19.01
N THR A 28 8.75 -11.39 -19.32
CA THR A 28 8.58 -10.54 -20.49
C THR A 28 9.10 -9.12 -20.24
N PRO A 29 9.35 -8.30 -21.28
CA PRO A 29 9.69 -6.89 -21.09
C PRO A 29 8.67 -6.14 -20.26
N GLN A 30 7.37 -6.40 -20.47
CA GLN A 30 6.27 -5.76 -19.72
C GLN A 30 6.32 -6.12 -18.22
N ARG A 31 6.48 -7.41 -17.88
CA ARG A 31 6.61 -7.85 -16.47
C ARG A 31 7.85 -7.24 -15.81
N ARG A 32 8.96 -7.13 -16.55
CA ARG A 32 10.16 -6.47 -16.05
C ARG A 32 9.91 -4.99 -15.77
N ALA A 33 9.23 -4.27 -16.65
CA ALA A 33 8.87 -2.86 -16.46
C ALA A 33 8.00 -2.66 -15.21
N ILE A 34 7.02 -3.55 -14.97
CA ILE A 34 6.18 -3.52 -13.76
C ILE A 34 7.04 -3.73 -12.51
N CYS A 35 7.91 -4.74 -12.49
CA CYS A 35 8.80 -4.99 -11.36
C CYS A 35 9.76 -3.81 -11.10
N GLN A 36 10.28 -3.17 -12.16
CA GLN A 36 11.10 -1.96 -12.04
C GLN A 36 10.32 -0.79 -11.43
N PHE A 37 9.10 -0.56 -11.89
CA PHE A 37 8.23 0.46 -11.33
C PHE A 37 8.02 0.25 -9.83
N LEU A 38 7.59 -0.95 -9.43
CA LEU A 38 7.35 -1.31 -8.03
C LEU A 38 8.62 -1.20 -7.17
N ALA A 39 9.79 -1.54 -7.72
CA ALA A 39 11.05 -1.44 -7.00
C ALA A 39 11.51 0.01 -6.78
N ASN A 40 11.12 0.93 -7.66
CA ASN A 40 11.55 2.33 -7.62
C ASN A 40 10.51 3.27 -6.96
N THR A 41 9.30 2.78 -6.68
CA THR A 41 8.31 3.60 -5.98
C THR A 41 8.37 3.37 -4.46
N ASN A 42 8.19 4.46 -3.69
CA ASN A 42 7.94 4.43 -2.26
C ASN A 42 6.49 4.83 -1.95
N ARG A 43 5.61 4.79 -2.96
CA ARG A 43 4.18 5.04 -2.83
C ARG A 43 3.43 3.72 -2.81
N HIS A 44 2.16 3.79 -2.45
CA HIS A 44 1.25 2.65 -2.49
C HIS A 44 0.39 2.74 -3.75
N PRO A 45 0.91 2.33 -4.94
CA PRO A 45 0.18 2.50 -6.18
C PRO A 45 -1.00 1.54 -6.27
N SER A 46 -2.11 1.97 -6.89
CA SER A 46 -3.13 1.08 -7.40
C SER A 46 -2.71 0.49 -8.74
N ALA A 47 -3.35 -0.62 -9.16
CA ALA A 47 -3.10 -1.19 -10.49
C ALA A 47 -3.36 -0.18 -11.62
N TYR A 48 -4.36 0.69 -11.43
CA TYR A 48 -4.66 1.78 -12.36
C TYR A 48 -3.49 2.77 -12.47
N GLN A 49 -2.94 3.22 -11.34
CA GLN A 49 -1.79 4.14 -11.33
C GLN A 49 -0.55 3.51 -11.97
N VAL A 50 -0.28 2.22 -11.70
CA VAL A 50 0.81 1.49 -12.36
C VAL A 50 0.61 1.49 -13.88
N PHE A 51 -0.62 1.26 -14.36
CA PHE A 51 -0.92 1.29 -15.79
C PHE A 51 -0.70 2.68 -16.38
N GLU A 52 -1.26 3.74 -15.80
CA GLU A 52 -1.16 5.11 -16.31
C GLU A 52 0.31 5.57 -16.43
N GLU A 53 1.13 5.27 -15.42
CA GLU A 53 2.54 5.67 -15.43
C GLU A 53 3.37 4.84 -16.43
N LEU A 54 3.08 3.56 -16.60
CA LEU A 54 3.84 2.70 -17.52
C LEU A 54 3.38 2.80 -18.98
N ALA A 55 2.11 3.05 -19.24
CA ALA A 55 1.58 3.13 -20.62
C ALA A 55 2.23 4.24 -21.44
N ALA A 56 2.66 5.34 -20.79
CA ALA A 56 3.34 6.44 -21.46
C ALA A 56 4.68 6.04 -22.11
N THR A 57 5.37 5.04 -21.55
CA THR A 57 6.70 4.59 -22.02
C THR A 57 6.70 3.16 -22.56
N ASN A 58 5.61 2.42 -22.38
CA ASN A 58 5.46 1.03 -22.79
C ASN A 58 4.11 0.85 -23.52
N PRO A 59 3.98 1.26 -24.78
CA PRO A 59 2.69 1.28 -25.50
C PRO A 59 2.06 -0.11 -25.64
N ASP A 60 2.87 -1.18 -25.60
CA ASP A 60 2.39 -2.56 -25.68
C ASP A 60 1.90 -3.14 -24.35
N ILE A 61 1.95 -2.36 -23.25
CA ILE A 61 1.51 -2.83 -21.96
C ILE A 61 -0.02 -2.74 -21.85
N SER A 62 -0.66 -3.85 -21.47
CA SER A 62 -2.12 -3.86 -21.28
C SER A 62 -2.49 -3.82 -19.79
N ARG A 63 -3.70 -3.33 -19.49
CA ARG A 63 -4.25 -3.41 -18.13
C ARG A 63 -4.25 -4.83 -17.59
N ALA A 64 -4.65 -5.80 -18.44
CA ALA A 64 -4.64 -7.21 -18.05
C ALA A 64 -3.25 -7.71 -17.64
N THR A 65 -2.19 -7.27 -18.34
CA THR A 65 -0.80 -7.62 -17.99
C THR A 65 -0.41 -7.04 -16.62
N ILE A 66 -0.82 -5.78 -16.32
CA ILE A 66 -0.59 -5.16 -15.01
C ILE A 66 -1.29 -5.97 -13.91
N TYR A 67 -2.62 -6.14 -14.01
CA TYR A 67 -3.40 -6.85 -12.98
C TYR A 67 -2.88 -8.28 -12.77
N ASN A 68 -2.66 -9.04 -13.84
CA ASN A 68 -2.15 -10.41 -13.72
C ASN A 68 -0.77 -10.47 -13.05
N THR A 69 0.12 -9.51 -13.33
CA THR A 69 1.45 -9.49 -12.71
C THR A 69 1.37 -9.09 -11.24
N LEU A 70 0.57 -8.09 -10.89
CA LEU A 70 0.38 -7.66 -9.50
C LEU A 70 -0.28 -8.76 -8.66
N ASN A 71 -1.35 -9.38 -9.16
CA ASN A 71 -2.03 -10.50 -8.50
C ASN A 71 -1.05 -11.67 -8.27
N THR A 72 -0.25 -12.01 -9.27
CA THR A 72 0.76 -13.08 -9.08
C THR A 72 1.79 -12.72 -8.02
N LEU A 73 2.31 -11.49 -8.01
CA LEU A 73 3.25 -11.04 -6.98
C LEU A 73 2.62 -11.05 -5.59
N GLN A 74 1.35 -10.69 -5.48
CA GLN A 74 0.58 -10.70 -4.23
C GLN A 74 0.32 -12.14 -3.75
N GLU A 75 -0.15 -13.03 -4.63
CA GLU A 75 -0.36 -14.45 -4.32
C GLU A 75 0.92 -15.15 -3.84
N LEU A 76 2.07 -14.72 -4.36
CA LEU A 76 3.39 -15.22 -3.97
C LEU A 76 3.99 -14.48 -2.77
N GLY A 77 3.25 -13.54 -2.16
CA GLY A 77 3.67 -12.79 -0.99
C GLY A 77 4.81 -11.80 -1.25
N ALA A 78 5.11 -11.46 -2.50
CA ALA A 78 6.16 -10.50 -2.86
C ALA A 78 5.72 -9.05 -2.66
N ILE A 79 4.43 -8.78 -2.77
CA ILE A 79 3.78 -7.51 -2.42
C ILE A 79 2.54 -7.79 -1.57
N VAL A 80 2.08 -6.80 -0.81
CA VAL A 80 0.89 -6.93 0.03
C VAL A 80 -0.21 -6.00 -0.50
N GLU A 81 -1.41 -6.54 -0.56
CA GLU A 81 -2.60 -5.76 -0.90
C GLU A 81 -3.08 -4.95 0.30
N LEU A 82 -3.39 -3.67 0.06
CA LEU A 82 -3.99 -2.74 1.01
C LEU A 82 -5.39 -2.37 0.52
N SER A 83 -6.41 -3.00 1.10
CA SER A 83 -7.83 -2.74 0.80
C SER A 83 -8.53 -2.13 2.00
N PHE A 84 -9.10 -0.93 1.87
CA PHE A 84 -9.78 -0.21 2.95
C PHE A 84 -11.17 0.26 2.52
N GLY A 85 -12.02 -0.69 2.11
CA GLY A 85 -13.44 -0.43 1.83
C GLY A 85 -13.73 0.51 0.66
N SER A 86 -12.75 0.81 -0.18
CA SER A 86 -12.89 1.56 -1.42
C SER A 86 -12.75 0.63 -2.63
N ASP A 87 -13.28 1.07 -3.78
CA ASP A 87 -13.18 0.33 -5.05
C ASP A 87 -11.73 0.23 -5.61
N HIS A 88 -10.75 0.76 -4.87
CA HIS A 88 -9.35 0.82 -5.32
C HIS A 88 -8.43 0.10 -4.34
N THR A 89 -7.91 -1.03 -4.80
CA THR A 89 -6.83 -1.76 -4.15
C THR A 89 -5.50 -1.04 -4.38
N HIS A 90 -4.75 -0.80 -3.30
CA HIS A 90 -3.38 -0.32 -3.32
C HIS A 90 -2.41 -1.44 -2.99
N TYR A 91 -1.17 -1.32 -3.40
CA TYR A 91 -0.15 -2.34 -3.13
C TYR A 91 0.99 -1.76 -2.30
N GLU A 92 1.26 -2.42 -1.17
CA GLU A 92 2.45 -2.16 -0.37
C GLU A 92 3.68 -2.70 -1.11
N THR A 93 4.61 -1.83 -1.38
CA THR A 93 5.86 -2.17 -2.06
C THR A 93 7.09 -1.92 -1.18
N ASN A 94 6.91 -1.28 -0.01
CA ASN A 94 7.99 -0.93 0.90
C ASN A 94 8.25 -2.08 1.88
N PRO A 95 9.43 -2.71 1.85
CA PRO A 95 9.77 -3.79 2.76
C PRO A 95 10.26 -3.31 4.14
N GLU A 96 10.50 -2.01 4.33
CA GLU A 96 10.93 -1.47 5.61
C GLU A 96 9.77 -1.49 6.62
N PRO A 97 10.02 -1.87 7.89
CA PRO A 97 9.00 -1.78 8.92
C PRO A 97 8.48 -0.35 9.07
N HIS A 98 7.20 -0.16 8.94
CA HIS A 98 6.52 1.13 9.07
C HIS A 98 5.06 0.93 9.47
N VAL A 99 4.39 2.03 9.80
CA VAL A 99 2.95 2.08 10.03
C VAL A 99 2.30 2.81 8.85
N ASN A 100 1.27 2.22 8.27
CA ASN A 100 0.46 2.88 7.24
C ASN A 100 -0.54 3.83 7.89
N LEU A 101 -0.52 5.12 7.51
CA LEU A 101 -1.50 6.11 7.90
C LEU A 101 -2.48 6.31 6.73
N ILE A 102 -3.73 5.89 6.89
CA ILE A 102 -4.71 5.81 5.81
C ILE A 102 -5.82 6.83 6.03
N CYS A 103 -6.00 7.74 5.07
CA CYS A 103 -7.06 8.72 5.14
C CYS A 103 -8.39 8.15 4.62
N LEU A 104 -9.41 8.12 5.48
CA LEU A 104 -10.77 7.66 5.13
C LEU A 104 -11.45 8.48 4.02
N ARG A 105 -11.03 9.74 3.81
CA ARG A 105 -11.69 10.63 2.85
C ARG A 105 -11.02 10.65 1.49
N CYS A 106 -9.71 10.93 1.43
CA CYS A 106 -8.98 11.02 0.17
C CYS A 106 -8.18 9.76 -0.17
N GLN A 107 -8.22 8.76 0.71
CA GLN A 107 -7.55 7.46 0.56
C GLN A 107 -6.03 7.53 0.41
N LYS A 108 -5.45 8.71 0.68
CA LYS A 108 -4.00 8.86 0.73
C LYS A 108 -3.43 7.95 1.82
N ILE A 109 -2.40 7.20 1.46
CA ILE A 109 -1.60 6.39 2.39
C ILE A 109 -0.26 7.10 2.56
N THR A 110 0.21 7.18 3.81
CA THR A 110 1.48 7.81 4.19
C THR A 110 2.19 6.90 5.18
N ASP A 111 3.47 6.64 4.95
CA ASP A 111 4.29 5.83 5.83
C ASP A 111 4.74 6.64 7.06
N TYR A 112 4.67 6.01 8.21
CA TYR A 112 5.22 6.51 9.45
C TYR A 112 6.29 5.55 9.97
N TYR A 113 7.52 6.06 10.15
CA TYR A 113 8.69 5.28 10.53
C TYR A 113 9.07 5.38 12.01
N GLY A 114 8.20 5.88 12.87
CA GLY A 114 8.41 5.84 14.32
C GLY A 114 8.22 4.43 14.87
N ASP A 115 8.73 4.20 16.08
CA ASP A 115 8.55 2.92 16.76
C ASP A 115 7.07 2.74 17.19
N PRO A 116 6.36 1.75 16.64
CA PRO A 116 4.98 1.43 17.02
C PRO A 116 4.88 0.48 18.22
N GLY A 117 6.00 0.11 18.84
CA GLY A 117 6.02 -0.83 19.97
C GLY A 117 5.69 -2.28 19.58
N ILE A 118 5.90 -2.67 18.34
CA ILE A 118 5.62 -4.03 17.84
C ILE A 118 6.38 -5.10 18.62
N ASP A 119 7.64 -4.86 18.94
CA ASP A 119 8.47 -5.83 19.68
C ASP A 119 7.89 -6.13 21.06
N MET A 120 7.41 -5.09 21.74
CA MET A 120 6.74 -5.24 23.03
C MET A 120 5.42 -6.01 22.89
N LEU A 121 4.63 -5.71 21.87
CA LEU A 121 3.36 -6.38 21.61
C LEU A 121 3.57 -7.86 21.27
N THR A 122 4.48 -8.19 20.37
CA THR A 122 4.76 -9.57 19.95
C THR A 122 5.34 -10.40 21.09
N THR A 123 6.22 -9.82 21.92
CA THR A 123 6.75 -10.46 23.12
C THR A 123 5.64 -10.78 24.11
N ARG A 124 4.71 -9.85 24.32
CA ARG A 124 3.58 -10.07 25.22
C ARG A 124 2.60 -11.11 24.69
N VAL A 125 2.28 -11.08 23.40
CA VAL A 125 1.42 -12.08 22.75
C VAL A 125 2.03 -13.48 22.89
N LEU A 126 3.34 -13.63 22.67
CA LEU A 126 4.02 -14.92 22.88
C LEU A 126 3.92 -15.39 24.33
N ALA A 127 4.13 -14.48 25.29
CA ALA A 127 4.07 -14.84 26.72
C ALA A 127 2.66 -15.22 27.21
N ASP A 128 1.63 -14.56 26.65
CA ASP A 128 0.23 -14.75 27.08
C ASP A 128 -0.45 -15.95 26.37
N THR A 129 0.02 -16.34 25.17
CA THR A 129 -0.73 -17.26 24.29
C THR A 129 0.10 -18.37 23.64
N ASP A 130 1.40 -18.41 23.83
CA ASP A 130 2.35 -19.26 23.08
C ASP A 130 2.34 -19.04 21.55
N PHE A 131 1.67 -17.98 21.06
CA PHE A 131 1.57 -17.66 19.64
C PHE A 131 2.86 -17.00 19.15
N GLN A 132 3.58 -17.67 18.24
CA GLN A 132 4.80 -17.14 17.64
C GLN A 132 4.46 -16.29 16.41
N THR A 133 4.65 -14.96 16.52
CA THR A 133 4.42 -14.01 15.42
C THR A 133 5.51 -14.18 14.35
N ALA A 134 5.09 -14.42 13.11
CA ALA A 134 5.98 -14.50 11.94
C ALA A 134 6.14 -13.16 11.22
N ALA A 135 5.08 -12.33 11.22
CA ALA A 135 5.06 -10.99 10.62
C ALA A 135 4.00 -10.14 11.32
N ALA A 136 4.18 -8.82 11.29
CA ALA A 136 3.19 -7.86 11.79
C ALA A 136 3.07 -6.70 10.80
N ARG A 137 1.84 -6.16 10.66
CA ARG A 137 1.53 -4.93 9.94
C ARG A 137 0.63 -4.07 10.81
N ILE A 138 0.85 -2.76 10.80
CA ILE A 138 -0.01 -1.81 11.49
C ILE A 138 -0.55 -0.80 10.48
N ASP A 139 -1.87 -0.70 10.43
CA ASP A 139 -2.59 0.28 9.64
C ASP A 139 -3.40 1.16 10.59
N LEU A 140 -3.14 2.46 10.60
CA LEU A 140 -3.91 3.45 11.34
C LEU A 140 -4.82 4.20 10.35
N VAL A 141 -6.11 4.11 10.61
CA VAL A 141 -7.15 4.66 9.74
C VAL A 141 -7.74 5.93 10.37
N GLY A 142 -7.78 7.03 9.63
CA GLY A 142 -8.23 8.31 10.16
C GLY A 142 -8.40 9.37 9.07
N PHE A 143 -8.01 10.60 9.35
CA PHE A 143 -8.07 11.72 8.40
C PHE A 143 -6.73 12.42 8.32
N CYS A 144 -6.20 12.63 7.11
CA CYS A 144 -5.05 13.51 6.92
C CYS A 144 -5.42 14.95 7.32
N ASP A 145 -4.41 15.80 7.52
CA ASP A 145 -4.62 17.16 8.03
C ASP A 145 -5.58 17.98 7.15
N GLU A 146 -5.39 17.93 5.84
CA GLU A 146 -6.27 18.63 4.88
C GLU A 146 -7.73 18.17 4.98
N CYS A 147 -7.96 16.86 4.99
CA CYS A 147 -9.32 16.30 5.08
C CYS A 147 -9.96 16.54 6.46
N ARG A 148 -9.17 16.58 7.52
CA ARG A 148 -9.63 16.90 8.88
C ARG A 148 -10.07 18.35 8.95
N LEU A 149 -9.31 19.28 8.39
CA LEU A 149 -9.65 20.72 8.36
C LEU A 149 -10.90 20.97 7.52
N GLN A 150 -11.01 20.36 6.35
CA GLN A 150 -12.21 20.47 5.51
C GLN A 150 -13.44 19.95 6.25
N ARG A 151 -13.36 18.82 6.93
CA ARG A 151 -14.47 18.27 7.72
C ARG A 151 -14.90 19.21 8.84
N ILE A 152 -13.95 19.81 9.55
CA ILE A 152 -14.27 20.81 10.59
C ILE A 152 -15.01 21.99 9.98
N GLN A 153 -14.59 22.48 8.83
CA GLN A 153 -15.24 23.60 8.15
C GLN A 153 -16.68 23.25 7.72
N GLU A 154 -16.86 22.06 7.12
CA GLU A 154 -18.19 21.56 6.74
C GLU A 154 -19.15 21.49 7.91
N ILE A 155 -18.70 20.96 9.06
CA ILE A 155 -19.51 20.89 10.28
C ILE A 155 -19.90 22.30 10.77
N ARG A 156 -18.97 23.25 10.74
CA ARG A 156 -19.24 24.65 11.12
C ARG A 156 -20.27 25.32 10.21
N ASP A 157 -20.17 25.08 8.89
CA ASP A 157 -21.08 25.66 7.91
C ASP A 157 -22.48 25.02 8.01
N MET A 158 -22.58 23.72 8.26
CA MET A 158 -23.85 23.06 8.57
C MET A 158 -24.49 23.60 9.84
N ALA A 159 -23.72 23.81 10.90
CA ALA A 159 -24.22 24.37 12.16
C ALA A 159 -24.73 25.82 11.99
N LYS A 160 -24.04 26.64 11.19
CA LYS A 160 -24.50 27.99 10.85
C LYS A 160 -25.80 27.98 10.04
N ALA A 161 -25.88 27.08 9.03
CA ALA A 161 -27.09 26.95 8.22
C ALA A 161 -28.30 26.48 9.03
N ALA A 162 -28.09 25.61 10.03
CA ALA A 162 -29.15 25.14 10.92
C ALA A 162 -29.61 26.19 11.95
N SER A 163 -28.77 27.19 12.23
CA SER A 163 -29.09 28.29 13.18
C SER A 163 -29.64 29.53 12.54
N ASP A 164 -29.84 29.57 11.20
CA ASP A 164 -30.45 30.70 10.51
C ASP A 164 -32.00 30.51 10.35
N PRO A 165 -32.83 31.18 11.18
CA PRO A 165 -34.29 30.96 11.19
C PRO A 165 -35.04 31.64 10.03
N HIS A 166 -34.34 32.26 9.06
CA HIS A 166 -34.95 33.07 8.00
C HIS A 166 -34.91 32.47 6.58
N LYS A 167 -34.67 31.15 6.44
CA LYS A 167 -34.83 30.43 5.16
C LYS A 167 -36.10 29.61 5.17
N THR A 168 -37.23 30.25 5.07
CA THR A 168 -38.52 29.69 4.61
C THR A 168 -38.97 30.44 3.39
#